data_0db86ce741c10d61e170229d33ca8a49
#
_entry.id   0db86ce741c10d61e170229d33ca8a49
#
_cell.length_a   1.000
_cell.length_b   1.000
_cell.length_c   1.000
_cell.angle_alpha   90.00
_cell.angle_beta   90.00
_cell.angle_gamma   90.00
#
_symmetry.space_group_name_H-M   'P 1'
#
loop_
_entity.id
_entity.type
_entity.pdbx_description
1 polymer ?
#
loop_
_entity_poly.entity_id
_entity_poly.type
_entity_poly.pdbx_seq_one_letter_code
_entity_poly.pdbx_strand_id
1 'polypeptide(L)'
;AEDGSVPDEWWTEKSHPDLVRAFQAELTALCTEMAQLLVRDGEGAEKFVQVRVRHAGTYEQAHAIAASISTSALVKCAMHGEDANWGRILCAAGYAALPEPAWAVDPSKVHVTFEPPPGVQEAALPTLIDGVPQVVDEAHAARLLQHEDIYVDVDLQGGTWRREEAVAEAVYWTCDFSKEYITINGDYRT
;
A
#
# COMPACT_ATOMS: atom_id res chain seq x y z
N ALA A 1 -29.13 25.47 -15.42
CA ALA A 1 -30.14 25.46 -16.48
C ALA A 1 -31.17 24.39 -16.14
N GLU A 2 -32.48 24.66 -16.34
CA GLU A 2 -33.56 23.69 -16.01
C GLU A 2 -33.56 22.44 -16.92
N ASP A 3 -32.77 22.46 -18.00
CA ASP A 3 -32.59 21.36 -18.96
C ASP A 3 -31.38 20.47 -18.69
N GLY A 4 -30.65 20.68 -17.59
CA GLY A 4 -29.45 19.92 -17.25
C GLY A 4 -28.22 20.30 -18.06
N SER A 5 -28.28 21.35 -18.90
CA SER A 5 -27.10 21.84 -19.62
C SER A 5 -26.11 22.51 -18.66
N VAL A 6 -24.83 22.24 -18.84
CA VAL A 6 -23.76 22.91 -18.10
C VAL A 6 -23.61 24.33 -18.66
N PRO A 7 -23.61 25.41 -17.83
CA PRO A 7 -23.36 26.75 -18.29
C PRO A 7 -22.07 26.86 -19.10
N ASP A 8 -22.06 27.63 -20.18
CA ASP A 8 -20.89 27.82 -21.05
C ASP A 8 -19.65 28.38 -20.33
N GLU A 9 -19.85 29.03 -19.20
CA GLU A 9 -18.82 29.59 -18.31
C GLU A 9 -18.20 28.53 -17.36
N TRP A 10 -18.73 27.30 -17.32
CA TRP A 10 -18.15 26.23 -16.50
C TRP A 10 -17.01 25.51 -17.23
N TRP A 11 -15.97 25.19 -16.48
CA TRP A 11 -14.85 24.42 -17.00
C TRP A 11 -15.25 22.97 -17.18
N THR A 12 -15.08 22.48 -18.37
CA THR A 12 -15.31 21.07 -18.73
C THR A 12 -14.09 20.55 -19.46
N GLU A 13 -13.91 19.23 -19.49
CA GLU A 13 -12.84 18.60 -20.29
C GLU A 13 -12.88 19.03 -21.75
N LYS A 14 -14.06 19.34 -22.28
CA LYS A 14 -14.24 19.76 -23.67
C LYS A 14 -13.88 21.23 -23.89
N SER A 15 -14.25 22.13 -22.94
CA SER A 15 -14.01 23.58 -23.10
C SER A 15 -12.64 24.01 -22.59
N HIS A 16 -12.15 23.41 -21.49
CA HIS A 16 -10.91 23.81 -20.81
C HIS A 16 -10.14 22.57 -20.29
N PRO A 17 -9.66 21.68 -21.20
CA PRO A 17 -9.04 20.40 -20.80
C PRO A 17 -7.80 20.57 -19.90
N ASP A 18 -7.00 21.61 -20.12
CA ASP A 18 -5.80 21.85 -19.32
C ASP A 18 -6.12 22.29 -17.90
N LEU A 19 -7.14 23.14 -17.73
CA LEU A 19 -7.60 23.59 -16.41
C LEU A 19 -8.24 22.45 -15.64
N VAL A 20 -9.03 21.61 -16.30
CA VAL A 20 -9.64 20.43 -15.66
C VAL A 20 -8.55 19.45 -15.21
N ARG A 21 -7.54 19.18 -16.05
CA ARG A 21 -6.41 18.32 -15.66
C ARG A 21 -5.62 18.90 -14.49
N ALA A 22 -5.34 20.21 -14.52
CA ALA A 22 -4.63 20.87 -13.41
C ALA A 22 -5.46 20.79 -12.11
N PHE A 23 -6.75 21.07 -12.17
CA PHE A 23 -7.64 20.96 -11.01
C PHE A 23 -7.71 19.52 -10.48
N GLN A 24 -7.83 18.53 -11.35
CA GLN A 24 -7.81 17.12 -10.94
C GLN A 24 -6.49 16.73 -10.25
N ALA A 25 -5.36 17.20 -10.78
CA ALA A 25 -4.07 16.90 -10.18
C ALA A 25 -3.95 17.48 -8.76
N GLU A 26 -4.31 18.76 -8.58
CA GLU A 26 -4.27 19.42 -7.28
C GLU A 26 -5.28 18.81 -6.29
N LEU A 27 -6.49 18.51 -6.75
CA LEU A 27 -7.50 17.85 -5.93
C LEU A 27 -7.05 16.45 -5.50
N THR A 28 -6.45 15.68 -6.42
CA THR A 28 -5.93 14.35 -6.11
C THR A 28 -4.79 14.45 -5.10
N ALA A 29 -3.87 15.39 -5.26
CA ALA A 29 -2.78 15.61 -4.31
C ALA A 29 -3.31 15.95 -2.91
N LEU A 30 -4.27 16.88 -2.82
CA LEU A 30 -4.91 17.27 -1.56
C LEU A 30 -5.62 16.06 -0.90
N CYS A 31 -6.44 15.32 -1.66
CA CYS A 31 -7.14 14.16 -1.14
C CYS A 31 -6.18 13.07 -0.67
N THR A 32 -5.06 12.88 -1.38
CA THR A 32 -4.01 11.93 -0.99
C THR A 32 -3.37 12.34 0.33
N GLU A 33 -2.98 13.60 0.49
CA GLU A 33 -2.42 14.12 1.73
C GLU A 33 -3.40 13.97 2.91
N MET A 34 -4.66 14.35 2.70
CA MET A 34 -5.69 14.20 3.74
C MET A 34 -5.92 12.73 4.12
N ALA A 35 -5.94 11.80 3.16
CA ALA A 35 -6.09 10.38 3.44
C ALA A 35 -4.90 9.83 4.25
N GLN A 36 -3.67 10.26 3.95
CA GLN A 36 -2.48 9.88 4.73
C GLN A 36 -2.51 10.48 6.14
N LEU A 37 -2.97 11.72 6.30
CA LEU A 37 -3.14 12.34 7.62
C LEU A 37 -4.16 11.57 8.47
N LEU A 38 -5.28 11.13 7.90
CA LEU A 38 -6.26 10.30 8.61
C LEU A 38 -5.66 8.97 9.11
N VAL A 39 -4.77 8.35 8.33
CA VAL A 39 -4.08 7.13 8.76
C VAL A 39 -3.12 7.42 9.92
N ARG A 40 -2.39 8.55 9.86
CA ARG A 40 -1.45 8.95 10.91
C ARG A 40 -2.15 9.35 12.21
N ASP A 41 -3.38 9.87 12.11
CA ASP A 41 -4.22 10.25 13.26
C ASP A 41 -4.99 9.04 13.86
N GLY A 42 -4.66 7.83 13.48
CA GLY A 42 -5.25 6.62 14.05
C GLY A 42 -4.95 6.50 15.54
N GLU A 43 -5.97 6.17 16.36
CA GLU A 43 -5.82 6.07 17.83
C GLU A 43 -4.73 5.07 18.21
N GLY A 44 -3.67 5.56 18.84
CA GLY A 44 -2.53 4.76 19.26
C GLY A 44 -1.62 4.29 18.11
N ALA A 45 -1.75 4.84 16.91
CA ALA A 45 -0.84 4.54 15.80
C ALA A 45 0.56 5.13 16.08
N GLU A 46 1.59 4.32 15.85
CA GLU A 46 3.00 4.73 16.01
C GLU A 46 3.75 4.71 14.68
N LYS A 47 3.26 3.94 13.70
CA LYS A 47 3.86 3.81 12.38
C LYS A 47 2.82 4.08 11.28
N PHE A 48 3.20 4.88 10.29
CA PHE A 48 2.51 4.95 9.02
C PHE A 48 3.08 3.88 8.09
N VAL A 49 2.23 3.09 7.45
CA VAL A 49 2.66 2.01 6.57
C VAL A 49 2.05 2.19 5.19
N GLN A 50 2.89 2.28 4.17
CA GLN A 50 2.49 2.22 2.79
C GLN A 50 2.79 0.85 2.21
N VAL A 51 1.77 0.19 1.67
CA VAL A 51 1.92 -1.05 0.91
C VAL A 51 1.66 -0.75 -0.56
N ARG A 52 2.66 -0.93 -1.40
CA ARG A 52 2.54 -0.87 -2.85
C ARG A 52 2.59 -2.27 -3.43
N VAL A 53 1.58 -2.63 -4.23
CA VAL A 53 1.56 -3.87 -5.00
C VAL A 53 1.67 -3.51 -6.47
N ARG A 54 2.61 -4.09 -7.18
CA ARG A 54 2.89 -3.79 -8.58
C ARG A 54 3.03 -5.03 -9.45
N HIS A 55 3.01 -4.82 -10.74
CA HIS A 55 3.02 -5.86 -11.77
C HIS A 55 1.89 -6.88 -11.59
N ALA A 56 0.69 -6.37 -11.25
CA ALA A 56 -0.56 -7.10 -11.28
C ALA A 56 -1.19 -7.04 -12.67
N GLY A 57 -2.09 -7.95 -12.97
CA GLY A 57 -2.82 -7.95 -14.24
C GLY A 57 -3.86 -6.85 -14.32
N THR A 58 -4.47 -6.48 -13.19
CA THR A 58 -5.46 -5.39 -13.09
C THR A 58 -5.25 -4.57 -11.83
N TYR A 59 -5.78 -3.34 -11.83
CA TYR A 59 -5.79 -2.50 -10.64
C TYR A 59 -6.56 -3.14 -9.48
N GLU A 60 -7.70 -3.77 -9.76
CA GLU A 60 -8.54 -4.43 -8.76
C GLU A 60 -7.79 -5.57 -8.06
N GLN A 61 -7.00 -6.34 -8.82
CA GLN A 61 -6.12 -7.36 -8.26
C GLN A 61 -5.07 -6.74 -7.33
N ALA A 62 -4.34 -5.73 -7.81
CA ALA A 62 -3.32 -5.05 -7.02
C ALA A 62 -3.91 -4.46 -5.74
N HIS A 63 -5.06 -3.78 -5.85
CA HIS A 63 -5.74 -3.14 -4.73
C HIS A 63 -6.24 -4.17 -3.69
N ALA A 64 -6.86 -5.27 -4.13
CA ALA A 64 -7.35 -6.31 -3.23
C ALA A 64 -6.19 -6.95 -2.44
N ILE A 65 -5.05 -7.19 -3.08
CA ILE A 65 -3.86 -7.73 -2.43
C ILE A 65 -3.27 -6.71 -1.46
N ALA A 66 -3.12 -5.44 -1.87
CA ALA A 66 -2.62 -4.37 -1.01
C ALA A 66 -3.52 -4.18 0.23
N ALA A 67 -4.85 -4.19 0.04
CA ALA A 67 -5.82 -4.12 1.12
C ALA A 67 -5.71 -5.31 2.08
N SER A 68 -5.57 -6.54 1.56
CA SER A 68 -5.41 -7.75 2.38
C SER A 68 -4.15 -7.69 3.26
N ILE A 69 -3.04 -7.24 2.70
CA ILE A 69 -1.79 -7.05 3.46
C ILE A 69 -1.98 -5.97 4.52
N SER A 70 -2.53 -4.82 4.15
CA SER A 70 -2.66 -3.64 5.01
C SER A 70 -3.67 -3.82 6.15
N THR A 71 -4.64 -4.70 5.99
CA THR A 71 -5.64 -5.01 7.02
C THR A 71 -5.31 -6.26 7.84
N SER A 72 -4.23 -6.96 7.52
CA SER A 72 -3.76 -8.13 8.25
C SER A 72 -3.26 -7.75 9.64
N ALA A 73 -3.92 -8.23 10.69
CA ALA A 73 -3.49 -7.99 12.07
C ALA A 73 -2.04 -8.42 12.33
N LEU A 74 -1.62 -9.56 11.74
CA LEU A 74 -0.26 -10.07 11.91
C LEU A 74 0.78 -9.20 11.20
N VAL A 75 0.46 -8.64 10.03
CA VAL A 75 1.34 -7.69 9.34
C VAL A 75 1.44 -6.40 10.17
N LYS A 76 0.31 -5.83 10.61
CA LYS A 76 0.31 -4.61 11.43
C LYS A 76 1.08 -4.78 12.74
N CYS A 77 0.99 -5.95 13.40
CA CYS A 77 1.83 -6.27 14.56
C CYS A 77 3.32 -6.37 14.21
N ALA A 78 3.68 -6.92 13.04
CA ALA A 78 5.07 -6.98 12.60
C ALA A 78 5.65 -5.59 12.39
N MET A 79 4.89 -4.67 11.78
CA MET A 79 5.29 -3.26 11.60
C MET A 79 5.55 -2.57 12.94
N HIS A 80 4.67 -2.76 13.93
CA HIS A 80 4.87 -2.26 15.29
C HIS A 80 6.11 -2.83 15.97
N GLY A 81 6.36 -4.13 15.76
CA GLY A 81 7.52 -4.82 16.32
C GLY A 81 8.81 -4.62 15.55
N GLU A 82 8.83 -3.75 14.53
CA GLU A 82 9.99 -3.50 13.66
C GLU A 82 10.56 -4.79 13.04
N ASP A 83 9.66 -5.74 12.71
CA ASP A 83 9.99 -7.04 12.14
C ASP A 83 9.73 -7.04 10.62
N ALA A 84 10.81 -7.18 9.83
CA ALA A 84 10.76 -7.25 8.36
C ALA A 84 10.16 -8.60 7.87
N ASN A 85 8.95 -8.90 8.31
CA ASN A 85 8.32 -10.22 8.19
C ASN A 85 7.68 -10.45 6.82
N TRP A 86 8.50 -10.84 5.82
CA TRP A 86 8.00 -11.19 4.49
C TRP A 86 6.98 -12.35 4.52
N GLY A 87 7.10 -13.28 5.49
CA GLY A 87 6.21 -14.44 5.57
C GLY A 87 4.76 -14.05 5.87
N ARG A 88 4.54 -13.09 6.78
CA ARG A 88 3.22 -12.54 7.08
C ARG A 88 2.66 -11.75 5.91
N ILE A 89 3.51 -11.00 5.20
CA ILE A 89 3.13 -10.23 4.01
C ILE A 89 2.70 -11.19 2.89
N LEU A 90 3.50 -12.21 2.58
CA LEU A 90 3.19 -13.20 1.55
C LEU A 90 1.93 -14.01 1.89
N CYS A 91 1.76 -14.39 3.15
CA CYS A 91 0.56 -15.07 3.63
C CYS A 91 -0.69 -14.20 3.41
N ALA A 92 -0.62 -12.92 3.80
CA ALA A 92 -1.73 -11.97 3.62
C ALA A 92 -2.04 -11.72 2.13
N ALA A 93 -1.04 -11.66 1.27
CA ALA A 93 -1.23 -11.59 -0.17
C ALA A 93 -1.93 -12.85 -0.72
N GLY A 94 -1.54 -14.02 -0.22
CA GLY A 94 -2.06 -15.31 -0.70
C GLY A 94 -3.53 -15.57 -0.36
N TYR A 95 -4.07 -15.00 0.73
CA TYR A 95 -5.49 -15.15 1.07
C TYR A 95 -6.34 -13.91 0.71
N ALA A 96 -5.81 -13.00 -0.10
CA ALA A 96 -6.60 -11.89 -0.62
C ALA A 96 -7.87 -12.41 -1.32
N ALA A 97 -9.01 -11.79 -1.02
CA ALA A 97 -10.28 -12.15 -1.66
C ALA A 97 -10.29 -11.62 -3.11
N LEU A 98 -9.89 -12.46 -4.03
CA LEU A 98 -9.83 -12.15 -5.46
C LEU A 98 -11.07 -12.69 -6.16
N PRO A 99 -11.74 -11.88 -7.01
CA PRO A 99 -12.97 -12.29 -7.69
C PRO A 99 -12.74 -13.41 -8.72
N GLU A 100 -11.53 -13.49 -9.29
CA GLU A 100 -11.17 -14.46 -10.31
C GLU A 100 -10.04 -15.38 -9.80
N PRO A 101 -10.23 -16.72 -9.82
CA PRO A 101 -9.18 -17.66 -9.42
C PRO A 101 -7.88 -17.51 -10.24
N ALA A 102 -8.00 -17.07 -11.49
CA ALA A 102 -6.85 -16.79 -12.36
C ALA A 102 -5.97 -15.63 -11.85
N TRP A 103 -6.46 -14.82 -10.90
CA TRP A 103 -5.72 -13.73 -10.29
C TRP A 103 -4.93 -14.15 -9.05
N ALA A 104 -4.91 -15.43 -8.73
CA ALA A 104 -4.17 -15.96 -7.58
C ALA A 104 -2.70 -15.53 -7.62
N VAL A 105 -2.18 -15.23 -6.44
CA VAL A 105 -0.75 -14.91 -6.28
C VAL A 105 0.08 -16.19 -6.52
N ASP A 106 1.07 -16.09 -7.40
CA ASP A 106 2.08 -17.14 -7.56
C ASP A 106 3.23 -16.89 -6.57
N PRO A 107 3.30 -17.61 -5.45
CA PRO A 107 4.28 -17.33 -4.41
C PRO A 107 5.72 -17.52 -4.87
N SER A 108 5.95 -18.29 -5.94
CA SER A 108 7.29 -18.54 -6.48
C SER A 108 7.86 -17.36 -7.28
N LYS A 109 7.06 -16.33 -7.54
CA LYS A 109 7.44 -15.14 -8.31
C LYS A 109 7.46 -13.87 -7.49
N VAL A 110 6.88 -13.88 -6.29
CA VAL A 110 6.71 -12.67 -5.49
C VAL A 110 8.06 -12.16 -4.97
N HIS A 111 8.26 -10.84 -5.09
CA HIS A 111 9.30 -10.14 -4.37
C HIS A 111 8.67 -9.29 -3.27
N VAL A 112 9.32 -9.21 -2.12
CA VAL A 112 8.98 -8.32 -1.02
C VAL A 112 10.21 -7.52 -0.64
N THR A 113 10.08 -6.21 -0.70
CA THR A 113 11.17 -5.27 -0.40
C THR A 113 10.68 -4.19 0.56
N PHE A 114 11.46 -3.88 1.58
CA PHE A 114 11.26 -2.68 2.38
C PHE A 114 12.07 -1.55 1.77
N GLU A 115 11.40 -0.46 1.42
CA GLU A 115 12.00 0.71 0.78
C GLU A 115 12.28 1.78 1.84
N PRO A 116 13.37 2.55 1.71
CA PRO A 116 13.60 3.68 2.59
C PRO A 116 12.54 4.77 2.37
N PRO A 117 12.18 5.54 3.42
CA PRO A 117 11.32 6.70 3.26
C PRO A 117 11.88 7.70 2.24
N PRO A 118 11.01 8.46 1.56
CA PRO A 118 11.44 9.49 0.61
C PRO A 118 12.43 10.47 1.23
N GLY A 119 13.58 10.65 0.57
CA GLY A 119 14.65 11.54 1.03
C GLY A 119 15.67 10.89 1.97
N VAL A 120 15.44 9.67 2.42
CA VAL A 120 16.41 8.89 3.20
C VAL A 120 17.37 8.18 2.27
N GLN A 121 18.69 8.37 2.51
CA GLN A 121 19.74 7.75 1.71
C GLN A 121 20.18 6.42 2.32
N GLU A 122 19.27 5.46 2.30
CA GLU A 122 19.54 4.06 2.64
C GLU A 122 19.21 3.16 1.47
N ALA A 123 19.81 1.97 1.43
CA ALA A 123 19.47 0.98 0.42
C ALA A 123 18.13 0.32 0.75
N ALA A 124 17.38 -0.08 -0.28
CA ALA A 124 16.22 -0.93 -0.09
C ALA A 124 16.64 -2.30 0.49
N LEU A 125 15.76 -2.93 1.25
CA LEU A 125 15.98 -4.21 1.90
C LEU A 125 15.08 -5.29 1.26
N PRO A 126 15.57 -6.04 0.26
CA PRO A 126 14.83 -7.19 -0.27
C PRO A 126 14.82 -8.32 0.78
N THR A 127 13.63 -8.79 1.13
CA THR A 127 13.43 -9.89 2.09
C THR A 127 12.95 -11.18 1.43
N LEU A 128 12.34 -11.05 0.23
CA LEU A 128 11.90 -12.17 -0.60
C LEU A 128 12.18 -11.82 -2.07
N ILE A 129 12.79 -12.73 -2.82
CA ILE A 129 13.03 -12.59 -4.26
C ILE A 129 12.66 -13.91 -4.94
N ASP A 130 11.82 -13.87 -5.97
CA ASP A 130 11.31 -15.05 -6.68
C ASP A 130 10.80 -16.14 -5.71
N GLY A 131 10.06 -15.72 -4.67
CA GLY A 131 9.56 -16.60 -3.64
C GLY A 131 10.64 -17.23 -2.72
N VAL A 132 11.90 -16.83 -2.87
CA VAL A 132 13.01 -17.32 -2.05
C VAL A 132 13.37 -16.31 -0.98
N PRO A 133 13.34 -16.70 0.32
CA PRO A 133 13.77 -15.82 1.41
C PRO A 133 15.22 -15.39 1.25
N GLN A 134 15.47 -14.10 1.49
CA GLN A 134 16.81 -13.54 1.46
C GLN A 134 17.42 -13.54 2.87
N VAL A 135 18.74 -13.53 2.94
CA VAL A 135 19.45 -13.30 4.20
C VAL A 135 19.32 -11.82 4.54
N VAL A 136 18.62 -11.53 5.63
CA VAL A 136 18.36 -10.15 6.07
C VAL A 136 19.52 -9.69 6.96
N ASP A 137 20.07 -8.51 6.65
CA ASP A 137 20.92 -7.77 7.58
C ASP A 137 20.03 -7.14 8.66
N GLU A 138 20.02 -7.73 9.85
CA GLU A 138 19.20 -7.30 10.98
C GLU A 138 19.48 -5.85 11.40
N ALA A 139 20.75 -5.40 11.31
CA ALA A 139 21.09 -4.02 11.63
C ALA A 139 20.54 -3.04 10.59
N HIS A 140 20.51 -3.43 9.31
CA HIS A 140 19.88 -2.65 8.26
C HIS A 140 18.35 -2.65 8.40
N ALA A 141 17.75 -3.82 8.66
CA ALA A 141 16.32 -3.92 8.91
C ALA A 141 15.88 -3.03 10.07
N ALA A 142 16.59 -3.07 11.19
CA ALA A 142 16.30 -2.22 12.35
C ALA A 142 16.34 -0.72 12.00
N ARG A 143 17.35 -0.27 11.22
CA ARG A 143 17.42 1.13 10.81
C ARG A 143 16.23 1.55 9.92
N LEU A 144 15.86 0.74 8.95
CA LEU A 144 14.72 1.03 8.07
C LEU A 144 13.40 1.05 8.84
N LEU A 145 13.17 0.08 9.71
CA LEU A 145 11.92 -0.07 10.44
C LEU A 145 11.78 0.83 11.66
N GLN A 146 12.86 1.46 12.14
CA GLN A 146 12.80 2.52 13.15
C GLN A 146 12.12 3.79 12.65
N HIS A 147 12.09 4.04 11.36
CA HIS A 147 11.37 5.20 10.82
C HIS A 147 9.89 5.15 11.17
N GLU A 148 9.30 6.31 11.37
CA GLU A 148 7.86 6.46 11.58
C GLU A 148 7.07 6.00 10.37
N ASP A 149 7.65 6.19 9.18
CA ASP A 149 7.10 5.78 7.90
C ASP A 149 7.78 4.51 7.38
N ILE A 150 6.99 3.47 7.15
CA ILE A 150 7.43 2.19 6.58
C ILE A 150 6.85 2.02 5.18
N TYR A 151 7.71 1.71 4.22
CA TYR A 151 7.32 1.48 2.83
C TYR A 151 7.58 0.03 2.43
N VAL A 152 6.53 -0.67 2.06
CA VAL A 152 6.57 -2.06 1.60
C VAL A 152 6.23 -2.12 0.13
N ASP A 153 7.13 -2.67 -0.68
CA ASP A 153 6.94 -2.93 -2.10
C ASP A 153 6.76 -4.44 -2.31
N VAL A 154 5.63 -4.82 -2.91
CA VAL A 154 5.30 -6.20 -3.25
C VAL A 154 5.17 -6.29 -4.76
N ASP A 155 6.13 -6.93 -5.40
CA ASP A 155 6.14 -7.14 -6.84
C ASP A 155 5.65 -8.55 -7.17
N LEU A 156 4.53 -8.66 -7.87
CA LEU A 156 3.94 -9.94 -8.25
C LEU A 156 4.61 -10.58 -9.46
N GLN A 157 5.51 -9.86 -10.14
CA GLN A 157 6.21 -10.32 -11.35
C GLN A 157 5.24 -10.85 -12.45
N GLY A 158 4.03 -10.29 -12.48
CA GLY A 158 2.96 -10.75 -13.37
C GLY A 158 2.14 -11.93 -12.83
N GLY A 159 2.64 -12.68 -11.84
CA GLY A 159 1.92 -13.84 -11.29
C GLY A 159 1.56 -14.85 -12.40
N THR A 160 0.25 -15.04 -12.65
CA THR A 160 -0.29 -15.87 -13.74
C THR A 160 -0.34 -15.15 -15.09
N TRP A 161 -0.11 -13.84 -15.12
CA TRP A 161 -0.05 -13.00 -16.32
C TRP A 161 1.33 -13.02 -16.94
N ARG A 162 1.39 -12.65 -18.22
CA ARG A 162 2.70 -12.35 -18.82
C ARG A 162 3.20 -11.04 -18.22
N ARG A 163 4.48 -11.00 -17.81
CA ARG A 163 5.02 -9.82 -17.13
C ARG A 163 4.87 -8.53 -17.94
N GLU A 164 5.00 -8.62 -19.25
CA GLU A 164 4.86 -7.46 -20.15
C GLU A 164 3.43 -6.90 -20.21
N GLU A 165 2.44 -7.71 -19.83
CA GLU A 165 1.03 -7.34 -19.77
C GLU A 165 0.60 -6.92 -18.36
N ALA A 166 1.39 -7.27 -17.34
CA ALA A 166 1.11 -7.02 -15.94
C ALA A 166 1.72 -5.66 -15.52
N VAL A 167 1.04 -4.57 -15.85
CA VAL A 167 1.50 -3.19 -15.61
C VAL A 167 0.70 -2.46 -14.53
N ALA A 168 -0.31 -3.11 -13.97
CA ALA A 168 -1.16 -2.50 -12.96
C ALA A 168 -0.48 -2.46 -11.59
N GLU A 169 -0.73 -1.37 -10.87
CA GLU A 169 -0.27 -1.19 -9.49
C GLU A 169 -1.35 -0.54 -8.64
N ALA A 170 -1.26 -0.74 -7.33
CA ALA A 170 -2.06 -0.04 -6.35
C ALA A 170 -1.25 0.24 -5.09
N VAL A 171 -1.60 1.31 -4.41
CA VAL A 171 -1.05 1.71 -3.11
C VAL A 171 -2.17 1.68 -2.09
N TYR A 172 -1.86 1.18 -0.89
CA TYR A 172 -2.75 1.21 0.26
C TYR A 172 -2.01 1.76 1.48
N TRP A 173 -2.66 2.62 2.25
CA TRP A 173 -2.09 3.20 3.48
C TRP A 173 -2.77 2.62 4.70
N THR A 174 -2.00 2.31 5.71
CA THR A 174 -2.46 1.77 6.98
C THR A 174 -1.52 2.21 8.11
N CYS A 175 -1.89 1.95 9.35
CA CYS A 175 -1.02 2.12 10.50
C CYS A 175 -0.67 0.74 11.10
N ASP A 176 0.26 0.73 12.04
CA ASP A 176 0.59 -0.46 12.84
C ASP A 176 -0.51 -0.86 13.82
N PHE A 177 -0.31 -1.96 14.55
CA PHE A 177 -1.05 -2.31 15.76
C PHE A 177 -0.14 -2.17 16.98
N SER A 178 -0.18 -0.98 17.59
CA SER A 178 0.55 -0.70 18.81
C SER A 178 -0.16 -1.29 20.04
N LYS A 179 0.56 -1.37 21.15
CA LYS A 179 -0.04 -1.72 22.45
C LYS A 179 -1.07 -0.70 22.88
N GLU A 180 -0.80 0.58 22.57
CA GLU A 180 -1.68 1.69 22.92
C GLU A 180 -3.01 1.60 22.18
N TYR A 181 -3.01 1.24 20.90
CA TYR A 181 -4.23 0.97 20.14
C TYR A 181 -5.13 -0.07 20.86
N ILE A 182 -4.54 -1.17 21.34
CA ILE A 182 -5.29 -2.21 22.02
C ILE A 182 -5.80 -1.70 23.38
N THR A 183 -4.98 -0.95 24.12
CA THR A 183 -5.35 -0.38 25.41
C THR A 183 -6.53 0.57 25.27
N ILE A 184 -6.46 1.54 24.37
CA ILE A 184 -7.52 2.53 24.13
C ILE A 184 -8.83 1.84 23.74
N ASN A 185 -8.77 0.96 22.72
CA ASN A 185 -9.98 0.32 22.19
C ASN A 185 -10.52 -0.78 23.11
N GLY A 186 -9.67 -1.41 23.91
CA GLY A 186 -10.07 -2.42 24.89
C GLY A 186 -10.76 -1.85 26.12
N ASP A 187 -10.42 -0.61 26.51
CA ASP A 187 -10.99 0.07 27.67
C ASP A 187 -12.31 0.82 27.35
N TYR A 188 -12.62 0.98 26.07
CA TYR A 188 -13.84 1.66 25.65
C TYR A 188 -15.06 0.80 25.99
N ARG A 189 -15.86 1.29 26.97
CA ARG A 189 -17.12 0.66 27.39
C ARG A 189 -18.27 1.57 26.97
N THR A 190 -19.19 1.02 26.19
CA THR A 190 -20.49 1.66 25.88
C THR A 190 -21.47 1.44 26.99
#